data_84b60ecf725155cf46f3e76227b31dd4
#
_entry.id   84b60ecf725155cf46f3e76227b31dd4
#
_cell.length_a   1.000
_cell.length_b   1.000
_cell.length_c   1.000
_cell.angle_alpha   90.00
_cell.angle_beta   90.00
_cell.angle_gamma   90.00
#
_symmetry.space_group_name_H-M   'P 1'
#
loop_
_entity.id
_entity.type
_entity.pdbx_description
1 polymer ?
#
loop_
_entity_poly.entity_id
_entity_poly.type
_entity_poly.pdbx_seq_one_letter_code
_entity_poly.pdbx_strand_id
1 'polypeptide(L)'
;MREWLLILTLAVGLTAIGCSGGGDDAGGQGDKGEARNGAAESTKPLIGSDLGHQAFQPSTRLVVPDGVGTPLDRVGRVLAGLAEGTLGVRMFVNPRPGKEGFVAWRDVAAEEPEGHQLAYVTEGLLAPEGAKGGGIGPEDFEMVAQTDRGFAVLVTKGDPEIETLQGDDFENFRDFVKEAREDPGFVEVADAGQGTVYRAGTLRLEEELDVDLSPKSFAHKSPVEAIYNGDVETALVPLDWNVYGDLLAGELTPLAVLAGERAPQLPDVPTARELGPDATVPVFGGVAAPAGTPPDVVDELGRAFVGASSSRTFRRALLGTGREPEQKGPEKFGAYVDKQA
;
A
#
# COMPACT_ATOMS: atom_id res chain seq x y z
N MET A 1 -10.75 49.48 -12.82
CA MET A 1 -10.59 49.79 -14.26
C MET A 1 -10.10 48.50 -14.94
N ARG A 2 -11.07 47.92 -15.76
CA ARG A 2 -10.87 47.10 -16.98
C ARG A 2 -9.94 45.90 -16.86
N GLU A 3 -10.55 44.68 -16.77
CA GLU A 3 -11.01 43.79 -17.85
C GLU A 3 -9.88 43.35 -18.80
N TRP A 4 -9.75 42.01 -18.87
CA TRP A 4 -9.73 41.26 -20.12
C TRP A 4 -9.98 39.74 -19.85
N LEU A 5 -11.23 39.31 -20.15
CA LEU A 5 -11.60 37.92 -20.38
C LEU A 5 -11.08 37.50 -21.77
N LEU A 6 -10.52 36.33 -21.89
CA LEU A 6 -10.36 35.63 -23.19
C LEU A 6 -10.90 34.20 -23.06
N ILE A 7 -12.10 34.03 -23.59
CA ILE A 7 -12.77 32.76 -23.84
C ILE A 7 -12.21 32.18 -25.14
N LEU A 8 -11.67 30.97 -25.11
CA LEU A 8 -11.34 30.21 -26.32
C LEU A 8 -12.30 29.02 -26.42
N THR A 9 -13.31 29.14 -27.28
CA THR A 9 -14.18 28.07 -27.74
C THR A 9 -13.48 27.30 -28.86
N LEU A 10 -13.32 25.97 -28.67
CA LEU A 10 -12.91 25.08 -29.77
C LEU A 10 -14.10 24.21 -30.19
N ALA A 11 -14.48 24.35 -31.45
CA ALA A 11 -15.56 23.65 -32.10
C ALA A 11 -15.17 22.20 -32.43
N VAL A 12 -16.06 21.26 -32.16
CA VAL A 12 -15.97 19.84 -32.56
C VAL A 12 -16.56 19.73 -33.97
N GLY A 13 -15.72 19.28 -34.91
CA GLY A 13 -16.14 18.91 -36.24
C GLY A 13 -16.36 17.41 -36.36
N LEU A 14 -17.62 17.01 -36.50
CA LEU A 14 -18.04 15.67 -36.91
C LEU A 14 -17.88 15.52 -38.43
N THR A 15 -17.13 14.51 -38.89
CA THR A 15 -17.26 14.02 -40.27
C THR A 15 -17.55 12.54 -40.27
N ALA A 16 -18.79 12.23 -40.66
CA ALA A 16 -19.23 10.88 -41.00
C ALA A 16 -18.88 10.61 -42.46
N ILE A 17 -18.28 9.47 -42.75
CA ILE A 17 -18.21 8.94 -44.15
C ILE A 17 -18.68 7.47 -44.09
N GLY A 18 -19.64 7.23 -44.96
CA GLY A 18 -20.48 6.06 -45.07
C GLY A 18 -19.86 4.89 -45.86
N CYS A 19 -20.62 3.81 -45.77
CA CYS A 19 -20.46 2.50 -46.41
C CYS A 19 -20.71 2.51 -47.91
N SER A 20 -20.00 1.61 -48.62
CA SER A 20 -20.49 0.69 -49.69
C SER A 20 -19.24 -0.03 -50.22
N GLY A 21 -19.15 -1.37 -50.41
CA GLY A 21 -20.03 -2.32 -50.99
C GLY A 21 -19.34 -2.91 -52.23
N GLY A 22 -19.19 -4.28 -52.30
CA GLY A 22 -18.95 -5.04 -53.52
C GLY A 22 -17.45 -5.46 -53.73
N GLY A 23 -17.06 -6.73 -53.70
CA GLY A 23 -17.39 -7.82 -54.55
C GLY A 23 -16.17 -8.28 -55.41
N ASP A 24 -15.84 -9.56 -55.29
CA ASP A 24 -15.30 -10.48 -56.29
C ASP A 24 -13.79 -10.57 -56.66
N ASP A 25 -13.29 -11.77 -56.36
CA ASP A 25 -12.48 -12.70 -57.17
C ASP A 25 -11.11 -12.31 -57.79
N ALA A 26 -10.14 -13.11 -57.48
CA ALA A 26 -9.33 -13.98 -58.32
C ALA A 26 -7.86 -14.12 -57.89
N GLY A 27 -7.48 -15.31 -57.55
CA GLY A 27 -6.36 -16.12 -57.93
C GLY A 27 -4.95 -15.49 -58.13
N GLY A 28 -4.01 -15.98 -57.36
CA GLY A 28 -2.57 -15.79 -57.62
C GLY A 28 -1.71 -16.66 -56.71
N GLN A 29 -1.16 -17.74 -57.29
CA GLN A 29 -0.20 -18.69 -56.72
C GLN A 29 1.15 -18.05 -56.38
N GLY A 30 1.73 -18.51 -55.29
CA GLY A 30 3.16 -18.82 -55.16
C GLY A 30 4.05 -17.79 -54.54
N ASP A 31 4.48 -18.00 -53.35
CA ASP A 31 5.92 -18.21 -53.10
C ASP A 31 6.14 -18.81 -51.70
N LYS A 32 7.02 -19.84 -51.67
CA LYS A 32 7.40 -20.53 -50.42
C LYS A 32 8.55 -19.76 -49.77
N GLY A 33 8.21 -18.91 -48.80
CA GLY A 33 9.20 -18.35 -47.91
C GLY A 33 9.25 -19.18 -46.61
N GLU A 34 10.34 -19.88 -46.39
CA GLU A 34 10.63 -20.59 -45.13
C GLU A 34 10.61 -19.59 -43.96
N ALA A 35 9.52 -19.61 -43.20
CA ALA A 35 9.48 -18.98 -41.87
C ALA A 35 10.22 -19.89 -40.90
N ARG A 36 11.39 -19.45 -40.47
CA ARG A 36 12.09 -20.00 -39.30
C ARG A 36 11.13 -19.95 -38.10
N ASN A 37 10.66 -21.12 -37.69
CA ASN A 37 10.04 -21.33 -36.42
C ASN A 37 11.05 -21.03 -35.30
N GLY A 38 11.03 -19.79 -34.81
CA GLY A 38 11.45 -19.50 -33.47
C GLY A 38 10.41 -20.10 -32.55
N ALA A 39 10.75 -21.20 -31.93
CA ALA A 39 9.95 -21.82 -30.89
C ALA A 39 9.70 -20.74 -29.81
N ALA A 40 8.50 -20.18 -29.79
CA ALA A 40 7.96 -19.59 -28.59
C ALA A 40 7.87 -20.78 -27.61
N GLU A 41 8.76 -20.81 -26.62
CA GLU A 41 8.56 -21.63 -25.44
C GLU A 41 7.16 -21.32 -24.92
N SER A 42 6.27 -22.27 -25.14
CA SER A 42 4.96 -22.30 -24.53
C SER A 42 5.20 -22.36 -23.02
N THR A 43 5.10 -21.23 -22.34
CA THR A 43 5.00 -21.20 -20.90
C THR A 43 3.75 -21.94 -20.52
N LYS A 44 3.95 -23.19 -20.15
CA LYS A 44 2.91 -24.05 -19.57
C LYS A 44 2.33 -23.31 -18.36
N PRO A 45 1.00 -23.19 -18.22
CA PRO A 45 0.41 -22.58 -17.04
C PRO A 45 0.93 -23.29 -15.79
N LEU A 46 1.44 -22.56 -14.83
CA LEU A 46 2.09 -23.11 -13.64
C LEU A 46 1.10 -23.77 -12.69
N ILE A 47 -0.16 -23.36 -12.71
CA ILE A 47 -1.23 -23.95 -11.91
C ILE A 47 -2.15 -24.78 -12.79
N GLY A 48 -2.32 -26.07 -12.49
CA GLY A 48 -3.40 -26.90 -13.01
C GLY A 48 -3.07 -28.10 -13.86
N SER A 49 -1.77 -28.45 -14.12
CA SER A 49 -1.47 -29.61 -14.94
C SER A 49 -0.68 -30.72 -14.28
N ASP A 50 0.03 -30.49 -13.18
CA ASP A 50 0.88 -31.50 -12.54
C ASP A 50 0.61 -31.75 -11.05
N LEU A 51 -0.19 -30.89 -10.39
CA LEU A 51 -0.72 -31.23 -9.07
C LEU A 51 -1.94 -32.15 -9.27
N GLY A 52 -1.69 -33.42 -9.27
CA GLY A 52 -2.76 -34.40 -9.32
C GLY A 52 -3.75 -34.14 -8.18
N HIS A 53 -4.98 -33.73 -8.55
CA HIS A 53 -6.19 -33.89 -7.78
C HIS A 53 -6.72 -32.77 -6.88
N GLN A 54 -6.55 -31.51 -7.23
CA GLN A 54 -7.76 -30.67 -7.02
C GLN A 54 -7.67 -29.53 -7.99
N ALA A 55 -8.55 -29.57 -8.97
CA ALA A 55 -8.63 -28.48 -9.94
C ALA A 55 -8.78 -27.17 -9.15
N PHE A 56 -7.78 -26.29 -9.23
CA PHE A 56 -7.98 -24.89 -8.86
C PHE A 56 -9.35 -24.51 -9.38
N GLN A 57 -10.20 -23.96 -8.52
CA GLN A 57 -11.43 -23.35 -8.97
C GLN A 57 -11.05 -22.44 -10.15
N PRO A 58 -11.79 -22.39 -11.24
CA PRO A 58 -11.41 -21.64 -12.44
C PRO A 58 -11.27 -20.13 -12.17
N SER A 59 -11.37 -19.70 -10.93
CA SER A 59 -11.21 -18.33 -10.49
C SER A 59 -10.70 -18.25 -9.05
N THR A 60 -9.73 -17.37 -8.84
CA THR A 60 -9.23 -16.99 -7.51
C THR A 60 -9.78 -15.61 -7.14
N ARG A 61 -10.02 -15.36 -5.85
CA ARG A 61 -10.46 -14.05 -5.35
C ARG A 61 -9.38 -13.43 -4.48
N LEU A 62 -9.09 -12.17 -4.75
CA LEU A 62 -8.30 -11.32 -3.87
C LEU A 62 -9.26 -10.38 -3.13
N VAL A 63 -9.44 -10.60 -1.83
CA VAL A 63 -10.26 -9.75 -0.98
C VAL A 63 -9.42 -8.57 -0.51
N VAL A 64 -9.88 -7.35 -0.82
CA VAL A 64 -9.19 -6.11 -0.46
C VAL A 64 -9.93 -5.44 0.68
N PRO A 65 -9.24 -5.07 1.79
CA PRO A 65 -9.88 -4.54 2.99
C PRO A 65 -10.29 -3.06 2.87
N ASP A 66 -10.77 -2.63 1.71
CA ASP A 66 -11.10 -1.24 1.44
C ASP A 66 -12.30 -1.12 0.49
N GLY A 67 -12.78 0.11 0.27
CA GLY A 67 -13.92 0.40 -0.62
C GLY A 67 -13.56 0.37 -2.09
N VAL A 68 -14.60 0.25 -2.93
CA VAL A 68 -14.45 0.31 -4.38
C VAL A 68 -13.89 1.67 -4.82
N GLY A 69 -12.87 1.69 -5.67
CA GLY A 69 -12.29 2.89 -6.25
C GLY A 69 -11.25 3.59 -5.36
N THR A 70 -11.01 3.10 -4.15
CA THR A 70 -9.95 3.60 -3.27
C THR A 70 -8.56 3.29 -3.87
N PRO A 71 -7.50 3.94 -3.38
CA PRO A 71 -6.14 3.62 -3.78
C PRO A 71 -5.80 2.13 -3.62
N LEU A 72 -6.21 1.51 -2.51
CA LEU A 72 -5.93 0.11 -2.22
C LEU A 72 -6.71 -0.85 -3.14
N ASP A 73 -7.97 -0.55 -3.45
CA ASP A 73 -8.74 -1.31 -4.44
C ASP A 73 -8.08 -1.28 -5.82
N ARG A 74 -7.57 -0.11 -6.24
CA ARG A 74 -6.85 0.01 -7.52
C ARG A 74 -5.55 -0.79 -7.53
N VAL A 75 -4.79 -0.75 -6.44
CA VAL A 75 -3.56 -1.54 -6.27
C VAL A 75 -3.90 -3.04 -6.35
N GLY A 76 -4.90 -3.49 -5.62
CA GLY A 76 -5.36 -4.88 -5.64
C GLY A 76 -5.77 -5.36 -7.04
N ARG A 77 -6.49 -4.53 -7.81
CA ARG A 77 -6.90 -4.87 -9.18
C ARG A 77 -5.73 -5.00 -10.14
N VAL A 78 -4.76 -4.12 -10.05
CA VAL A 78 -3.55 -4.21 -10.88
C VAL A 78 -2.74 -5.45 -10.50
N LEU A 79 -2.58 -5.70 -9.22
CA LEU A 79 -1.85 -6.85 -8.71
C LEU A 79 -2.50 -8.17 -9.14
N ALA A 80 -3.82 -8.30 -8.97
CA ALA A 80 -4.59 -9.46 -9.39
C ALA A 80 -4.47 -9.70 -10.92
N GLY A 81 -4.65 -8.65 -11.73
CA GLY A 81 -4.54 -8.78 -13.19
C GLY A 81 -3.14 -9.19 -13.67
N LEU A 82 -2.09 -8.75 -13.00
CA LEU A 82 -0.72 -9.17 -13.30
C LEU A 82 -0.45 -10.62 -12.87
N ALA A 83 -0.93 -11.02 -11.70
CA ALA A 83 -0.80 -12.38 -11.19
C ALA A 83 -1.61 -13.38 -12.04
N GLU A 84 -2.81 -13.01 -12.52
CA GLU A 84 -3.63 -13.78 -13.46
C GLU A 84 -2.81 -14.24 -14.66
N GLY A 85 -2.01 -13.33 -15.25
CA GLY A 85 -1.16 -13.65 -16.40
C GLY A 85 -0.09 -14.71 -16.13
N THR A 86 0.39 -14.79 -14.89
CA THR A 86 1.41 -15.77 -14.47
C THR A 86 0.77 -17.10 -14.07
N LEU A 87 -0.32 -17.05 -13.31
CA LEU A 87 -1.01 -18.22 -12.77
C LEU A 87 -1.86 -18.95 -13.81
N GLY A 88 -2.29 -18.25 -14.87
CA GLY A 88 -3.18 -18.81 -15.88
C GLY A 88 -4.62 -19.07 -15.38
N VAL A 89 -4.98 -18.47 -14.24
CA VAL A 89 -6.32 -18.55 -13.64
C VAL A 89 -6.90 -17.15 -13.49
N ARG A 90 -8.21 -17.02 -13.64
CA ARG A 90 -8.88 -15.72 -13.45
C ARG A 90 -8.82 -15.27 -12.01
N MET A 91 -8.51 -13.99 -11.80
CA MET A 91 -8.53 -13.37 -10.47
C MET A 91 -9.55 -12.25 -10.40
N PHE A 92 -10.45 -12.35 -9.42
CA PHE A 92 -11.43 -11.32 -9.13
C PHE A 92 -11.03 -10.57 -7.86
N VAL A 93 -11.15 -9.24 -7.90
CA VAL A 93 -10.96 -8.42 -6.71
C VAL A 93 -12.31 -8.19 -6.04
N ASN A 94 -12.37 -8.49 -4.76
CA ASN A 94 -13.55 -8.33 -3.92
C ASN A 94 -13.28 -7.28 -2.81
N PRO A 95 -13.70 -6.02 -3.00
CA PRO A 95 -13.59 -5.00 -1.95
C PRO A 95 -14.50 -5.33 -0.78
N ARG A 96 -13.94 -5.37 0.44
CA ARG A 96 -14.66 -5.67 1.68
C ARG A 96 -14.23 -4.69 2.77
N PRO A 97 -14.74 -3.45 2.74
CA PRO A 97 -14.40 -2.44 3.75
C PRO A 97 -14.99 -2.78 5.11
N GLY A 98 -14.37 -2.29 6.15
CA GLY A 98 -14.90 -2.32 7.51
C GLY A 98 -13.88 -2.71 8.56
N LYS A 99 -13.98 -2.03 9.69
CA LYS A 99 -13.12 -2.24 10.87
C LYS A 99 -11.63 -2.32 10.51
N GLU A 100 -11.17 -1.37 9.69
CA GLU A 100 -9.76 -1.26 9.27
C GLU A 100 -9.16 -2.54 8.61
N GLY A 101 -10.00 -3.32 7.95
CA GLY A 101 -9.61 -4.54 7.25
C GLY A 101 -10.04 -5.85 7.92
N PHE A 102 -10.36 -5.83 9.20
CA PHE A 102 -10.72 -7.06 9.94
C PHE A 102 -11.93 -7.80 9.37
N VAL A 103 -12.89 -7.10 8.74
CA VAL A 103 -14.01 -7.74 8.08
C VAL A 103 -13.54 -8.61 6.92
N ALA A 104 -12.65 -8.06 6.07
CA ALA A 104 -12.09 -8.76 4.93
C ALA A 104 -11.24 -9.96 5.37
N TRP A 105 -10.36 -9.75 6.33
CA TRP A 105 -9.44 -10.79 6.80
C TRP A 105 -10.14 -11.94 7.48
N ARG A 106 -11.15 -11.67 8.32
CA ARG A 106 -11.96 -12.71 8.94
C ARG A 106 -12.73 -13.53 7.92
N ASP A 107 -13.28 -12.89 6.87
CA ASP A 107 -14.00 -13.58 5.82
C ASP A 107 -13.05 -14.56 5.09
N VAL A 108 -11.80 -14.15 4.83
CA VAL A 108 -10.81 -15.02 4.16
C VAL A 108 -10.27 -16.10 5.09
N ALA A 109 -9.96 -15.78 6.34
CA ALA A 109 -9.45 -16.76 7.31
C ALA A 109 -10.44 -17.92 7.57
N ALA A 110 -11.74 -17.70 7.36
CA ALA A 110 -12.78 -18.71 7.51
C ALA A 110 -12.99 -19.61 6.27
N GLU A 111 -12.28 -19.35 5.18
CA GLU A 111 -12.40 -20.11 3.93
C GLU A 111 -11.50 -21.34 3.94
N GLU A 112 -11.80 -22.30 3.07
CA GLU A 112 -10.98 -23.50 2.91
C GLU A 112 -9.57 -23.14 2.40
N PRO A 113 -8.50 -23.75 2.95
CA PRO A 113 -7.11 -23.40 2.64
C PRO A 113 -6.62 -23.99 1.31
N GLU A 114 -7.33 -23.74 0.22
CA GLU A 114 -7.05 -24.29 -1.11
C GLU A 114 -6.37 -23.29 -2.06
N GLY A 115 -6.10 -22.05 -1.60
CA GLY A 115 -5.42 -21.00 -2.38
C GLY A 115 -6.30 -20.25 -3.38
N HIS A 116 -7.63 -20.44 -3.36
CA HIS A 116 -8.55 -19.71 -4.25
C HIS A 116 -9.22 -18.50 -3.59
N GLN A 117 -9.05 -18.32 -2.29
CA GLN A 117 -9.41 -17.12 -1.53
C GLN A 117 -8.14 -16.53 -0.90
N LEU A 118 -7.85 -15.30 -1.23
CA LEU A 118 -6.65 -14.59 -0.78
C LEU A 118 -7.06 -13.26 -0.15
N ALA A 119 -6.35 -12.85 0.88
CA ALA A 119 -6.48 -11.53 1.48
C ALA A 119 -5.36 -10.60 1.03
N TYR A 120 -5.69 -9.36 0.68
CA TYR A 120 -4.70 -8.29 0.75
C TYR A 120 -4.58 -7.86 2.20
N VAL A 121 -3.40 -8.00 2.76
CA VAL A 121 -3.11 -7.68 4.17
C VAL A 121 -2.24 -6.44 4.28
N THR A 122 -2.47 -5.68 5.33
CA THR A 122 -1.70 -4.49 5.66
C THR A 122 -1.20 -4.56 7.11
N GLU A 123 -0.44 -3.58 7.50
CA GLU A 123 0.06 -3.42 8.88
C GLU A 123 -1.04 -3.51 9.95
N GLY A 124 -2.29 -3.21 9.60
CA GLY A 124 -3.44 -3.37 10.50
C GLY A 124 -3.63 -4.80 11.02
N LEU A 125 -3.10 -5.82 10.31
CA LEU A 125 -3.13 -7.21 10.76
C LEU A 125 -2.29 -7.44 12.02
N LEU A 126 -1.31 -6.56 12.30
CA LEU A 126 -0.46 -6.59 13.50
C LEU A 126 -1.13 -5.98 14.75
N ALA A 127 -2.35 -5.46 14.62
CA ALA A 127 -3.05 -4.87 15.74
C ALA A 127 -3.31 -5.92 16.84
N PRO A 128 -3.09 -5.60 18.13
CA PRO A 128 -3.27 -6.54 19.22
C PRO A 128 -4.68 -7.15 19.26
N GLU A 129 -4.77 -8.43 19.66
CA GLU A 129 -6.05 -9.08 19.92
C GLU A 129 -6.95 -8.22 20.81
N GLY A 130 -8.20 -8.05 20.39
CA GLY A 130 -9.18 -7.29 21.16
C GLY A 130 -9.22 -5.79 20.91
N ALA A 131 -8.21 -5.16 20.35
CA ALA A 131 -8.21 -3.73 20.07
C ALA A 131 -9.34 -3.34 19.08
N LYS A 132 -9.73 -4.24 18.18
CA LYS A 132 -10.78 -4.03 17.17
C LYS A 132 -11.87 -5.11 17.14
N GLY A 133 -11.91 -5.99 18.14
CA GLY A 133 -13.00 -6.96 18.33
C GLY A 133 -13.08 -8.07 17.28
N GLY A 134 -11.95 -8.55 16.79
CA GLY A 134 -11.93 -9.49 15.68
C GLY A 134 -11.32 -10.87 15.93
N GLY A 135 -10.36 -11.01 16.85
CA GLY A 135 -9.66 -12.30 17.09
C GLY A 135 -9.02 -12.86 15.82
N ILE A 136 -8.52 -11.99 14.92
CA ILE A 136 -7.82 -12.37 13.68
C ILE A 136 -6.44 -11.72 13.73
N GLY A 137 -5.41 -12.55 13.52
CA GLY A 137 -4.02 -12.13 13.54
C GLY A 137 -3.19 -12.79 12.42
N PRO A 138 -1.88 -12.54 12.40
CA PRO A 138 -0.98 -13.16 11.44
C PRO A 138 -1.03 -14.69 11.43
N GLU A 139 -1.30 -15.31 12.59
CA GLU A 139 -1.39 -16.75 12.78
C GLU A 139 -2.53 -17.43 12.02
N ASP A 140 -3.53 -16.68 11.59
CA ASP A 140 -4.65 -17.18 10.79
C ASP A 140 -4.33 -17.26 9.29
N PHE A 141 -3.09 -16.94 8.91
CA PHE A 141 -2.69 -16.85 7.49
C PHE A 141 -1.34 -17.47 7.21
N GLU A 142 -1.23 -17.97 5.96
CA GLU A 142 0.03 -18.21 5.30
C GLU A 142 0.42 -16.96 4.50
N MET A 143 1.57 -16.35 4.82
CA MET A 143 2.05 -15.17 4.12
C MET A 143 2.55 -15.53 2.72
N VAL A 144 1.92 -14.99 1.68
CA VAL A 144 2.21 -15.32 0.27
C VAL A 144 3.27 -14.41 -0.32
N ALA A 145 3.06 -13.10 -0.25
CA ALA A 145 4.04 -12.13 -0.75
C ALA A 145 3.82 -10.76 -0.13
N GLN A 146 4.90 -10.11 0.33
CA GLN A 146 4.88 -8.66 0.52
C GLN A 146 5.07 -8.00 -0.86
N THR A 147 4.10 -7.19 -1.25
CA THR A 147 4.07 -6.59 -2.59
C THR A 147 4.46 -5.12 -2.59
N ASP A 148 4.24 -4.46 -1.47
CA ASP A 148 4.56 -3.05 -1.28
C ASP A 148 4.87 -2.71 0.18
N ARG A 149 5.47 -1.55 0.36
CA ARG A 149 5.77 -0.96 1.66
C ARG A 149 5.46 0.52 1.64
N GLY A 150 5.23 1.09 2.79
CA GLY A 150 5.07 2.52 3.00
C GLY A 150 5.99 3.03 4.10
N PHE A 151 5.75 4.27 4.49
CA PHE A 151 6.50 4.95 5.54
C PHE A 151 5.51 5.65 6.48
N ALA A 152 5.83 5.66 7.76
CA ALA A 152 5.18 6.53 8.73
C ALA A 152 6.06 7.74 8.96
N VAL A 153 5.45 8.90 9.07
CA VAL A 153 6.13 10.17 9.32
C VAL A 153 5.50 10.89 10.51
N LEU A 154 6.35 11.33 11.42
CA LEU A 154 5.97 12.27 12.46
C LEU A 154 5.99 13.66 11.86
N VAL A 155 4.87 14.36 11.91
CA VAL A 155 4.69 15.68 11.33
C VAL A 155 4.20 16.68 12.38
N THR A 156 4.51 17.94 12.17
CA THR A 156 3.93 19.06 12.91
C THR A 156 3.26 20.04 11.95
N LYS A 157 2.54 21.02 12.50
CA LYS A 157 1.99 22.11 11.71
C LYS A 157 3.11 22.86 11.03
N GLY A 158 3.00 23.06 9.74
CA GLY A 158 3.94 23.83 8.95
C GLY A 158 3.67 25.35 9.03
N ASP A 159 4.64 26.10 8.59
CA ASP A 159 4.50 27.54 8.32
C ASP A 159 4.78 27.74 6.82
N PRO A 160 3.76 27.96 5.99
CA PRO A 160 3.96 28.12 4.55
C PRO A 160 4.76 29.37 4.16
N GLU A 161 5.03 30.27 5.10
CA GLU A 161 5.93 31.42 4.87
C GLU A 161 7.41 31.05 5.00
N ILE A 162 7.70 29.87 5.55
CA ILE A 162 9.06 29.34 5.68
C ILE A 162 9.32 28.40 4.49
N GLU A 163 10.15 28.82 3.55
CA GLU A 163 10.64 27.96 2.45
C GLU A 163 11.56 26.83 3.00
N THR A 164 11.02 25.82 3.65
CA THR A 164 11.84 24.80 4.30
C THR A 164 11.44 23.37 4.02
N LEU A 165 12.01 22.81 2.98
CA LEU A 165 12.48 21.42 2.97
C LEU A 165 14.01 21.37 2.80
N GLN A 166 14.74 22.44 3.10
CA GLN A 166 16.19 22.50 2.90
C GLN A 166 16.94 22.72 4.21
N GLY A 167 17.63 21.71 4.66
CA GLY A 167 18.77 21.78 5.57
C GLY A 167 18.43 22.02 7.03
N ASP A 168 19.00 21.73 8.04
CA ASP A 168 18.98 22.02 9.48
C ASP A 168 17.66 21.79 10.25
N ASP A 169 16.60 21.25 9.65
CA ASP A 169 15.30 20.92 10.28
C ASP A 169 15.39 19.86 11.40
N PHE A 170 16.57 19.45 11.76
CA PHE A 170 16.84 18.76 13.01
C PHE A 170 16.50 19.60 14.26
N GLU A 171 16.38 20.89 14.10
CA GLU A 171 15.92 21.74 15.17
C GLU A 171 14.50 21.35 15.59
N ASN A 172 13.61 21.11 14.65
CA ASN A 172 12.22 20.79 14.94
C ASN A 172 12.05 19.48 15.74
N PHE A 173 12.78 18.41 15.40
CA PHE A 173 12.70 17.17 16.20
C PHE A 173 13.36 17.33 17.57
N ARG A 174 14.45 18.11 17.67
CA ARG A 174 15.06 18.41 18.96
C ARG A 174 14.16 19.28 19.84
N ASP A 175 13.46 20.22 19.23
CA ASP A 175 12.50 21.08 19.93
C ASP A 175 11.31 20.27 20.41
N PHE A 176 10.77 19.37 19.59
CA PHE A 176 9.75 18.39 20.00
C PHE A 176 10.20 17.57 21.21
N VAL A 177 11.41 17.00 21.19
CA VAL A 177 11.96 16.22 22.31
C VAL A 177 12.20 17.08 23.53
N LYS A 178 12.69 18.31 23.33
CA LYS A 178 12.95 19.26 24.41
C LYS A 178 11.65 19.64 25.11
N GLU A 179 10.61 19.99 24.37
CA GLU A 179 9.31 20.35 24.90
C GLU A 179 8.67 19.19 25.68
N ALA A 180 8.72 17.96 25.11
CA ALA A 180 8.23 16.76 25.78
C ALA A 180 8.96 16.46 27.11
N ARG A 181 10.23 16.87 27.25
CA ARG A 181 11.01 16.75 28.50
C ARG A 181 10.75 17.85 29.49
N GLU A 182 10.51 19.08 29.02
CA GLU A 182 10.26 20.26 29.88
C GLU A 182 8.86 20.22 30.48
N ASP A 183 7.86 19.70 29.75
CA ASP A 183 6.47 19.58 30.20
C ASP A 183 5.88 18.17 29.89
N PRO A 184 6.14 17.19 30.76
CA PRO A 184 5.69 15.82 30.54
C PRO A 184 4.17 15.71 30.38
N GLY A 185 3.72 15.00 29.35
CA GLY A 185 2.30 14.82 29.01
C GLY A 185 1.67 16.02 28.30
N PHE A 186 2.42 17.08 28.04
CA PHE A 186 1.92 18.26 27.33
C PHE A 186 1.91 18.07 25.81
N VAL A 187 2.97 17.44 25.24
CA VAL A 187 3.07 17.24 23.80
C VAL A 187 2.05 16.20 23.33
N GLU A 188 1.06 16.67 22.62
CA GLU A 188 0.00 15.83 22.06
C GLU A 188 0.39 15.30 20.70
N VAL A 189 0.28 13.97 20.51
CA VAL A 189 0.53 13.31 19.23
C VAL A 189 -0.74 12.64 18.73
N ALA A 190 -1.33 13.16 17.68
CA ALA A 190 -2.45 12.50 17.02
C ALA A 190 -1.99 11.27 16.26
N ASP A 191 -2.74 10.19 16.37
CA ASP A 191 -2.53 8.95 15.62
C ASP A 191 -3.86 8.27 15.24
N ALA A 192 -3.78 7.16 14.53
CA ALA A 192 -4.96 6.42 14.08
C ALA A 192 -5.73 5.71 15.21
N GLY A 193 -5.28 5.80 16.48
CA GLY A 193 -5.99 5.32 17.65
C GLY A 193 -5.43 4.03 18.25
N GLN A 194 -6.06 3.63 19.36
CA GLN A 194 -5.65 2.44 20.09
C GLN A 194 -5.68 1.19 19.23
N GLY A 195 -4.67 0.34 19.40
CA GLY A 195 -4.53 -0.91 18.65
C GLY A 195 -4.06 -0.72 17.20
N THR A 196 -3.57 0.46 16.84
CA THR A 196 -2.90 0.66 15.54
C THR A 196 -1.39 0.62 15.69
N VAL A 197 -0.68 0.30 14.61
CA VAL A 197 0.78 0.38 14.56
C VAL A 197 1.29 1.82 14.78
N TYR A 198 0.47 2.81 14.45
CA TYR A 198 0.80 4.23 14.67
C TYR A 198 0.78 4.56 16.16
N ARG A 199 -0.24 4.11 16.91
CA ARG A 199 -0.27 4.22 18.36
C ARG A 199 0.93 3.49 19.00
N ALA A 200 1.25 2.29 18.53
CA ALA A 200 2.42 1.57 19.00
C ALA A 200 3.72 2.34 18.70
N GLY A 201 3.81 2.98 17.52
CA GLY A 201 4.92 3.84 17.14
C GLY A 201 5.08 5.06 18.06
N THR A 202 3.97 5.72 18.43
CA THR A 202 3.99 6.86 19.37
C THR A 202 4.48 6.40 20.74
N LEU A 203 3.96 5.28 21.27
CA LEU A 203 4.40 4.72 22.56
C LEU A 203 5.87 4.26 22.51
N ARG A 204 6.33 3.76 21.37
CA ARG A 204 7.73 3.41 21.21
C ARG A 204 8.64 4.62 21.21
N LEU A 205 8.23 5.73 20.56
CA LEU A 205 8.95 7.00 20.66
C LEU A 205 9.05 7.50 22.09
N GLU A 206 7.95 7.45 22.82
CA GLU A 206 7.88 7.81 24.24
C GLU A 206 8.90 7.03 25.07
N GLU A 207 8.92 5.70 24.92
CA GLU A 207 9.85 4.81 25.60
C GLU A 207 11.31 5.10 25.25
N GLU A 208 11.64 5.20 23.93
CA GLU A 208 13.01 5.40 23.46
C GLU A 208 13.59 6.79 23.77
N LEU A 209 12.74 7.79 23.87
CA LEU A 209 13.15 9.16 24.21
C LEU A 209 13.15 9.44 25.70
N ASP A 210 12.60 8.52 26.51
CA ASP A 210 12.35 8.71 27.95
C ASP A 210 11.59 10.03 28.23
N VAL A 211 10.42 10.15 27.56
CA VAL A 211 9.49 11.28 27.67
C VAL A 211 8.08 10.79 27.93
N ASP A 212 7.21 11.68 28.40
CA ASP A 212 5.77 11.41 28.54
C ASP A 212 5.03 12.21 27.46
N LEU A 213 4.54 11.52 26.44
CA LEU A 213 3.71 12.07 25.38
C LEU A 213 2.22 11.93 25.72
N SER A 214 1.36 12.65 25.02
CA SER A 214 -0.09 12.56 25.14
C SER A 214 -0.73 12.07 23.85
N PRO A 215 -0.77 10.73 23.60
CA PRO A 215 -1.34 10.21 22.37
C PRO A 215 -2.83 10.48 22.28
N LYS A 216 -3.29 11.07 21.17
CA LYS A 216 -4.68 11.45 20.92
C LYS A 216 -5.26 10.70 19.73
N SER A 217 -6.54 10.38 19.82
CA SER A 217 -7.32 9.78 18.73
C SER A 217 -8.60 10.57 18.54
N PHE A 218 -8.97 10.77 17.28
CA PHE A 218 -10.16 11.52 16.93
C PHE A 218 -11.18 10.61 16.20
N ALA A 219 -12.37 10.47 16.76
CA ALA A 219 -13.39 9.53 16.26
C ALA A 219 -13.87 9.82 14.83
N HIS A 220 -13.77 11.09 14.38
CA HIS A 220 -14.37 11.56 13.13
C HIS A 220 -13.45 12.49 12.32
N LYS A 221 -12.19 12.58 12.69
CA LYS A 221 -11.18 13.41 12.02
C LYS A 221 -9.94 12.58 11.76
N SER A 222 -9.28 12.84 10.64
CA SER A 222 -7.93 12.32 10.46
C SER A 222 -6.96 13.02 11.41
N PRO A 223 -5.82 12.40 11.75
CA PRO A 223 -4.78 13.06 12.53
C PRO A 223 -4.30 14.38 11.91
N VAL A 224 -4.23 14.47 10.58
CA VAL A 224 -3.86 15.69 9.85
C VAL A 224 -4.93 16.79 9.98
N GLU A 225 -6.22 16.42 9.88
CA GLU A 225 -7.32 17.37 10.12
C GLU A 225 -7.29 17.94 11.55
N ALA A 226 -6.85 17.14 12.53
CA ALA A 226 -6.70 17.62 13.90
C ALA A 226 -5.60 18.70 14.02
N ILE A 227 -4.49 18.57 13.28
CA ILE A 227 -3.46 19.61 13.17
C ILE A 227 -4.04 20.87 12.55
N TYR A 228 -4.74 20.78 11.41
CA TYR A 228 -5.31 21.96 10.74
C TYR A 228 -6.33 22.72 11.59
N ASN A 229 -7.10 22.00 12.37
CA ASN A 229 -8.07 22.59 13.28
C ASN A 229 -7.43 23.18 14.56
N GLY A 230 -6.14 22.93 14.80
CA GLY A 230 -5.46 23.33 16.02
C GLY A 230 -5.84 22.54 17.25
N ASP A 231 -6.38 21.31 17.05
CA ASP A 231 -6.70 20.41 18.15
C ASP A 231 -5.44 19.76 18.74
N VAL A 232 -4.39 19.59 17.92
CA VAL A 232 -3.05 19.10 18.28
C VAL A 232 -2.01 19.79 17.39
N GLU A 233 -0.74 19.73 17.80
CA GLU A 233 0.37 20.30 17.01
C GLU A 233 1.12 19.23 16.22
N THR A 234 1.12 17.98 16.68
CA THR A 234 1.87 16.89 16.05
C THR A 234 0.99 15.69 15.72
N ALA A 235 1.38 14.91 14.70
CA ALA A 235 0.73 13.66 14.35
C ALA A 235 1.72 12.63 13.81
N LEU A 236 1.46 11.36 14.09
CA LEU A 236 2.12 10.22 13.46
C LEU A 236 1.19 9.60 12.44
N VAL A 237 1.54 9.72 11.17
CA VAL A 237 0.66 9.41 10.03
C VAL A 237 1.39 8.59 8.95
N PRO A 238 0.65 7.84 8.10
CA PRO A 238 1.23 7.28 6.88
C PRO A 238 1.66 8.41 5.93
N LEU A 239 2.82 8.25 5.30
CA LEU A 239 3.24 9.12 4.20
C LEU A 239 2.45 8.74 2.95
N ASP A 240 1.24 9.24 2.83
CA ASP A 240 0.43 9.10 1.62
C ASP A 240 0.56 10.34 0.71
N TRP A 241 -0.17 10.35 -0.41
CA TRP A 241 -0.11 11.46 -1.36
C TRP A 241 -0.61 12.79 -0.76
N ASN A 242 -1.62 12.75 0.11
CA ASN A 242 -2.14 13.97 0.72
C ASN A 242 -1.11 14.55 1.68
N VAL A 243 -0.59 13.72 2.60
CA VAL A 243 0.47 14.12 3.53
C VAL A 243 1.70 14.63 2.77
N TYR A 244 2.11 13.94 1.71
CA TYR A 244 3.23 14.39 0.88
C TYR A 244 2.93 15.73 0.18
N GLY A 245 1.71 15.93 -0.32
CA GLY A 245 1.27 17.19 -0.90
C GLY A 245 1.31 18.35 0.10
N ASP A 246 0.83 18.12 1.32
CA ASP A 246 0.82 19.09 2.40
C ASP A 246 2.24 19.45 2.87
N LEU A 247 3.15 18.46 2.92
CA LEU A 247 4.58 18.69 3.17
C LEU A 247 5.23 19.56 2.08
N LEU A 248 4.93 19.30 0.80
CA LEU A 248 5.44 20.12 -0.30
C LEU A 248 4.85 21.53 -0.31
N ALA A 249 3.62 21.70 0.18
CA ALA A 249 2.96 23.00 0.29
C ALA A 249 3.42 23.81 1.53
N GLY A 250 4.22 23.20 2.42
CA GLY A 250 4.60 23.82 3.68
C GLY A 250 3.49 23.88 4.73
N GLU A 251 2.35 23.24 4.49
CA GLU A 251 1.24 23.14 5.44
C GLU A 251 1.58 22.21 6.61
N LEU A 252 2.46 21.24 6.37
CA LEU A 252 3.04 20.35 7.36
C LEU A 252 4.57 20.39 7.29
N THR A 253 5.21 20.20 8.44
CA THR A 253 6.66 20.05 8.56
C THR A 253 6.97 18.62 9.05
N PRO A 254 7.84 17.85 8.36
CA PRO A 254 8.22 16.53 8.80
C PRO A 254 9.27 16.64 9.91
N LEU A 255 9.09 15.89 11.00
CA LEU A 255 10.04 15.81 12.11
C LEU A 255 10.98 14.63 11.96
N ALA A 256 10.43 13.45 11.63
CA ALA A 256 11.19 12.22 11.45
C ALA A 256 10.39 11.18 10.66
N VAL A 257 11.08 10.30 9.94
CA VAL A 257 10.51 9.08 9.36
C VAL A 257 10.68 7.92 10.34
N LEU A 258 9.60 7.26 10.72
CA LEU A 258 9.63 6.11 11.62
C LEU A 258 9.77 4.81 10.81
N ALA A 259 10.92 4.65 10.19
CA ALA A 259 11.26 3.46 9.40
C ALA A 259 12.74 3.11 9.54
N GLY A 260 13.14 1.93 9.03
CA GLY A 260 14.54 1.49 9.06
C GLY A 260 15.46 2.26 8.11
N GLU A 261 14.90 2.99 7.16
CA GLU A 261 15.59 3.83 6.17
C GLU A 261 14.74 5.06 5.83
N ARG A 262 15.37 6.10 5.27
CA ARG A 262 14.66 7.31 4.84
C ARG A 262 13.65 7.00 3.75
N ALA A 263 12.52 7.73 3.74
CA ALA A 263 11.57 7.65 2.66
C ALA A 263 12.16 8.26 1.38
N PRO A 264 12.14 7.56 0.23
CA PRO A 264 12.66 8.10 -1.03
C PRO A 264 11.97 9.39 -1.49
N GLN A 265 10.72 9.60 -1.05
CA GLN A 265 9.97 10.82 -1.30
C GLN A 265 10.47 12.01 -0.43
N LEU A 266 11.11 11.70 0.70
CA LEU A 266 11.63 12.66 1.68
C LEU A 266 13.10 12.35 1.99
N PRO A 267 14.02 12.43 1.01
CA PRO A 267 15.41 11.98 1.17
C PRO A 267 16.19 12.81 2.19
N ASP A 268 15.77 14.04 2.44
CA ASP A 268 16.41 14.95 3.38
C ASP A 268 15.87 14.80 4.81
N VAL A 269 14.71 14.15 5.00
CA VAL A 269 14.13 13.90 6.33
C VAL A 269 14.79 12.67 6.96
N PRO A 270 15.40 12.81 8.13
CA PRO A 270 16.06 11.69 8.81
C PRO A 270 15.05 10.68 9.36
N THR A 271 15.52 9.45 9.54
CA THR A 271 14.76 8.49 10.33
C THR A 271 14.85 8.81 11.83
N ALA A 272 13.88 8.33 12.61
CA ALA A 272 13.94 8.41 14.07
C ALA A 272 15.23 7.79 14.59
N ARG A 273 15.68 6.66 14.01
CA ARG A 273 16.94 5.99 14.36
C ARG A 273 18.17 6.84 14.13
N GLU A 274 18.24 7.62 13.03
CA GLU A 274 19.34 8.56 12.79
C GLU A 274 19.36 9.69 13.82
N LEU A 275 18.22 10.01 14.42
CA LEU A 275 18.06 11.04 15.45
C LEU A 275 18.26 10.50 16.89
N GLY A 276 18.32 9.18 17.05
CA GLY A 276 18.61 8.50 18.34
C GLY A 276 17.61 7.39 18.69
N PRO A 277 16.28 7.62 18.72
CA PRO A 277 15.34 6.61 19.14
C PRO A 277 15.17 5.47 18.10
N ASP A 278 15.22 4.22 18.56
CA ASP A 278 14.96 3.06 17.71
C ASP A 278 13.46 2.78 17.60
N ALA A 279 12.74 3.77 17.04
CA ALA A 279 11.31 3.70 16.84
C ALA A 279 11.00 3.52 15.35
N THR A 280 10.33 2.43 15.01
CA THR A 280 9.89 2.13 13.64
C THR A 280 8.42 1.73 13.64
N VAL A 281 7.69 2.14 12.60
CA VAL A 281 6.32 1.73 12.34
C VAL A 281 6.32 0.87 11.08
N PRO A 282 5.93 -0.40 11.16
CA PRO A 282 5.82 -1.25 9.98
C PRO A 282 4.63 -0.78 9.12
N VAL A 283 4.90 -0.34 7.90
CA VAL A 283 3.87 -0.03 6.91
C VAL A 283 4.10 -0.92 5.71
N PHE A 284 3.19 -1.86 5.46
CA PHE A 284 3.33 -2.83 4.39
C PHE A 284 1.99 -3.17 3.73
N GLY A 285 2.08 -3.71 2.52
CA GLY A 285 1.01 -4.36 1.83
C GLY A 285 1.47 -5.70 1.29
N GLY A 286 0.59 -6.68 1.32
CA GLY A 286 0.93 -8.00 0.85
C GLY A 286 -0.29 -8.88 0.61
N VAL A 287 -0.03 -10.09 0.17
CA VAL A 287 -1.06 -11.11 -0.06
C VAL A 287 -0.84 -12.25 0.92
N ALA A 288 -1.92 -12.73 1.50
CA ALA A 288 -1.94 -13.88 2.39
C ALA A 288 -3.07 -14.84 1.99
N ALA A 289 -2.88 -16.12 2.27
CA ALA A 289 -3.86 -17.19 2.12
C ALA A 289 -4.32 -17.67 3.49
N PRO A 290 -5.47 -18.37 3.63
CA PRO A 290 -5.88 -18.97 4.90
C PRO A 290 -4.81 -19.89 5.49
N ALA A 291 -4.69 -19.93 6.82
CA ALA A 291 -3.77 -20.84 7.50
C ALA A 291 -4.00 -22.29 7.09
N GLY A 292 -2.91 -23.05 6.89
CA GLY A 292 -2.96 -24.43 6.42
C GLY A 292 -3.05 -24.59 4.90
N THR A 293 -2.98 -23.48 4.12
CA THR A 293 -2.81 -23.59 2.65
C THR A 293 -1.53 -24.36 2.33
N PRO A 294 -1.58 -25.36 1.42
CA PRO A 294 -0.42 -26.20 1.11
C PRO A 294 0.81 -25.37 0.70
N PRO A 295 2.02 -25.73 1.17
CA PRO A 295 3.23 -24.95 0.93
C PRO A 295 3.56 -24.75 -0.55
N ASP A 296 3.31 -25.74 -1.39
CA ASP A 296 3.52 -25.68 -2.84
C ASP A 296 2.58 -24.68 -3.52
N VAL A 297 1.34 -24.57 -3.03
CA VAL A 297 0.37 -23.54 -3.46
C VAL A 297 0.83 -22.16 -3.02
N VAL A 298 1.27 -22.02 -1.76
CA VAL A 298 1.80 -20.74 -1.23
C VAL A 298 3.02 -20.29 -2.03
N ASP A 299 3.94 -21.19 -2.35
CA ASP A 299 5.13 -20.90 -3.15
C ASP A 299 4.79 -20.47 -4.58
N GLU A 300 3.81 -21.10 -5.19
CA GLU A 300 3.39 -20.77 -6.54
C GLU A 300 2.71 -19.39 -6.60
N LEU A 301 1.78 -19.13 -5.69
CA LEU A 301 1.17 -17.83 -5.50
C LEU A 301 2.24 -16.76 -5.20
N GLY A 302 3.18 -17.09 -4.32
CA GLY A 302 4.30 -16.21 -3.96
C GLY A 302 5.12 -15.76 -5.17
N ARG A 303 5.48 -16.71 -6.05
CA ARG A 303 6.20 -16.37 -7.29
C ARG A 303 5.40 -15.46 -8.21
N ALA A 304 4.10 -15.69 -8.33
CA ALA A 304 3.24 -14.88 -9.17
C ALA A 304 3.09 -13.45 -8.64
N PHE A 305 2.86 -13.27 -7.34
CA PHE A 305 2.68 -11.97 -6.74
C PHE A 305 3.99 -11.17 -6.62
N VAL A 306 5.12 -11.82 -6.33
CA VAL A 306 6.45 -11.20 -6.39
C VAL A 306 6.77 -10.75 -7.82
N GLY A 307 6.47 -11.57 -8.82
CA GLY A 307 6.60 -11.19 -10.23
C GLY A 307 5.72 -9.98 -10.59
N ALA A 308 4.47 -9.98 -10.15
CA ALA A 308 3.53 -8.88 -10.35
C ALA A 308 4.02 -7.58 -9.71
N SER A 309 4.51 -7.63 -8.47
CA SER A 309 5.00 -6.45 -7.73
C SER A 309 6.28 -5.87 -8.32
N SER A 310 7.08 -6.65 -9.04
CA SER A 310 8.29 -6.18 -9.73
C SER A 310 8.00 -5.38 -11.01
N SER A 311 6.77 -5.42 -11.52
CA SER A 311 6.41 -4.84 -12.82
C SER A 311 6.34 -3.31 -12.80
N ARG A 312 6.60 -2.69 -13.97
CA ARG A 312 6.42 -1.23 -14.13
C ARG A 312 4.96 -0.81 -13.97
N THR A 313 4.02 -1.68 -14.33
CA THR A 313 2.58 -1.42 -14.21
C THR A 313 2.18 -1.32 -12.75
N PHE A 314 2.67 -2.23 -11.91
CA PHE A 314 2.41 -2.18 -10.47
C PHE A 314 3.05 -0.95 -9.83
N ARG A 315 4.29 -0.62 -10.16
CA ARG A 315 4.93 0.61 -9.69
C ARG A 315 4.12 1.86 -10.02
N ARG A 316 3.51 1.91 -11.23
CA ARG A 316 2.62 3.02 -11.60
C ARG A 316 1.33 3.03 -10.80
N ALA A 317 0.79 1.87 -10.43
CA ALA A 317 -0.41 1.79 -9.59
C ALA A 317 -0.18 2.33 -8.18
N LEU A 318 1.05 2.24 -7.69
CA LEU A 318 1.44 2.78 -6.38
C LEU A 318 1.67 4.30 -6.39
N LEU A 319 1.81 4.94 -7.58
CA LEU A 319 1.93 6.40 -7.64
C LEU A 319 0.69 7.05 -7.02
N GLY A 320 0.92 7.96 -6.11
CA GLY A 320 -0.15 8.64 -5.38
C GLY A 320 -0.72 7.84 -4.19
N THR A 321 -0.07 6.75 -3.77
CA THR A 321 -0.42 6.04 -2.54
C THR A 321 0.61 6.23 -1.43
N GLY A 322 1.74 6.89 -1.71
CA GLY A 322 2.88 7.00 -0.79
C GLY A 322 3.62 5.68 -0.56
N ARG A 323 3.27 4.63 -1.31
CA ARG A 323 3.86 3.30 -1.18
C ARG A 323 4.83 3.00 -2.32
N GLU A 324 5.74 2.08 -2.06
CA GLU A 324 6.73 1.59 -3.01
C GLU A 324 6.62 0.09 -3.22
N PRO A 325 7.00 -0.44 -4.40
CA PRO A 325 7.05 -1.87 -4.61
C PRO A 325 8.04 -2.53 -3.65
N GLU A 326 7.63 -3.66 -3.11
CA GLU A 326 8.48 -4.56 -2.34
C GLU A 326 8.33 -5.98 -2.89
N GLN A 327 9.39 -6.80 -2.81
CA GLN A 327 9.39 -8.14 -3.36
C GLN A 327 9.92 -9.14 -2.33
N LYS A 328 9.09 -9.50 -1.36
CA LYS A 328 9.38 -10.61 -0.45
C LYS A 328 8.44 -11.77 -0.73
N GLY A 329 9.01 -12.92 -1.04
CA GLY A 329 8.26 -14.18 -1.13
C GLY A 329 7.84 -14.70 0.24
N PRO A 330 7.18 -15.88 0.29
CA PRO A 330 6.50 -16.38 1.48
C PRO A 330 7.38 -16.41 2.73
N GLU A 331 8.55 -17.06 2.67
CA GLU A 331 9.46 -17.19 3.80
C GLU A 331 9.92 -15.83 4.36
N LYS A 332 10.32 -14.91 3.46
CA LYS A 332 10.80 -13.58 3.89
C LYS A 332 9.68 -12.69 4.40
N PHE A 333 8.48 -12.82 3.85
CA PHE A 333 7.33 -12.05 4.29
C PHE A 333 6.82 -12.57 5.62
N GLY A 334 6.71 -13.91 5.81
CA GLY A 334 6.38 -14.51 7.10
C GLY A 334 7.34 -14.07 8.19
N ALA A 335 8.66 -14.24 7.97
CA ALA A 335 9.67 -13.80 8.92
C ALA A 335 9.65 -12.28 9.20
N TYR A 336 9.25 -11.47 8.22
CA TYR A 336 9.06 -10.02 8.44
C TYR A 336 7.86 -9.76 9.36
N VAL A 337 6.72 -10.39 9.10
CA VAL A 337 5.50 -10.23 9.92
C VAL A 337 5.73 -10.72 11.34
N ASP A 338 6.33 -11.92 11.52
CA ASP A 338 6.65 -12.49 12.84
C ASP A 338 7.54 -11.58 13.69
N LYS A 339 8.46 -10.86 13.03
CA LYS A 339 9.34 -9.90 13.73
C LYS A 339 8.59 -8.65 14.18
N GLN A 340 7.51 -8.28 13.50
CA GLN A 340 6.73 -7.07 13.81
C GLN A 340 5.58 -7.34 14.78
N ALA A 341 5.06 -8.58 14.85
CA ALA A 341 4.06 -9.04 15.80
C ALA A 341 4.65 -9.22 17.19
#